data_70bd5e67adefe2afa8c24f94215039c2
#
_entry.id   70bd5e67adefe2afa8c24f94215039c2
#
_cell.length_a   1.000
_cell.length_b   1.000
_cell.length_c   1.000
_cell.angle_alpha   90.00
_cell.angle_beta   90.00
_cell.angle_gamma   90.00
#
_symmetry.space_group_name_H-M   'P 1'
#
loop_
_entity.id
_entity.type
_entity.pdbx_description
1 polymer ?
#
loop_
_entity_poly.entity_id
_entity_poly.type
_entity_poly.pdbx_seq_one_letter_code
_entity_poly.pdbx_strand_id
1 'polypeptide(L)'
;MTIKRTNADDPDFKVLAAALEAELKIRDGDDHAQYAAINKIDFLPHTVVAYIHNEPVGCGALRHYTDIAIEMKRVFVTSAHRGKGIATAIISVLEEWAAELGYAECVLETGKNQPEAIQLYTKKGYQIIANFGIYTNSENSICFQKHLLNIP
;
A
#
# COMPACT_ATOMS: atom_id res chain seq x y z
N MET A 1 16.43 4.64 10.50
CA MET A 1 15.35 3.81 9.93
C MET A 1 15.92 2.87 8.89
N THR A 2 15.50 1.63 8.92
CA THR A 2 15.83 0.66 7.88
C THR A 2 14.56 0.11 7.26
N ILE A 3 14.60 -0.23 5.96
CA ILE A 3 13.48 -0.86 5.27
C ILE A 3 13.97 -2.15 4.64
N LYS A 4 13.33 -3.26 5.01
CA LYS A 4 13.70 -4.60 4.57
C LYS A 4 12.74 -5.07 3.49
N ARG A 5 13.26 -5.58 2.37
CA ARG A 5 12.47 -6.30 1.37
C ARG A 5 12.28 -7.74 1.85
N THR A 6 11.06 -8.21 1.80
CA THR A 6 10.69 -9.54 2.29
C THR A 6 9.44 -10.04 1.55
N ASN A 7 8.69 -10.94 2.16
CA ASN A 7 7.43 -11.45 1.60
C ASN A 7 6.36 -11.53 2.70
N ALA A 8 5.15 -11.90 2.31
CA ALA A 8 3.98 -11.90 3.20
C ALA A 8 4.05 -12.93 4.34
N ASP A 9 5.00 -13.87 4.32
CA ASP A 9 5.21 -14.80 5.42
C ASP A 9 6.01 -14.21 6.56
N ASP A 10 6.60 -13.04 6.36
CA ASP A 10 7.38 -12.36 7.39
C ASP A 10 6.51 -12.07 8.63
N PRO A 11 6.93 -12.53 9.82
CA PRO A 11 6.13 -12.33 11.04
C PRO A 11 5.86 -10.87 11.37
N ASP A 12 6.81 -9.98 11.12
CA ASP A 12 6.64 -8.55 11.38
C ASP A 12 5.64 -7.94 10.42
N PHE A 13 5.65 -8.36 9.14
CA PHE A 13 4.65 -7.94 8.19
C PHE A 13 3.25 -8.40 8.63
N LYS A 14 3.11 -9.64 9.08
CA LYS A 14 1.81 -10.17 9.54
C LYS A 14 1.23 -9.37 10.70
N VAL A 15 2.06 -8.98 11.65
CA VAL A 15 1.63 -8.16 12.79
C VAL A 15 1.14 -6.79 12.31
N LEU A 16 1.89 -6.15 11.43
CA LEU A 16 1.54 -4.84 10.89
C LEU A 16 0.29 -4.91 10.02
N ALA A 17 0.16 -5.94 9.20
CA ALA A 17 -1.03 -6.15 8.36
C ALA A 17 -2.29 -6.36 9.22
N ALA A 18 -2.17 -7.08 10.33
CA ALA A 18 -3.28 -7.26 11.27
C ALA A 18 -3.66 -5.93 11.94
N ALA A 19 -2.70 -5.09 12.28
CA ALA A 19 -2.95 -3.77 12.85
C ALA A 19 -3.68 -2.86 11.85
N LEU A 20 -3.27 -2.89 10.59
CA LEU A 20 -3.94 -2.16 9.52
C LEU A 20 -5.39 -2.62 9.36
N GLU A 21 -5.62 -3.93 9.33
CA GLU A 21 -6.95 -4.50 9.20
C GLU A 21 -7.87 -4.04 10.34
N ALA A 22 -7.36 -4.04 11.57
CA ALA A 22 -8.12 -3.59 12.74
C ALA A 22 -8.49 -2.11 12.63
N GLU A 23 -7.58 -1.27 12.14
CA GLU A 23 -7.82 0.16 11.95
C GLU A 23 -8.86 0.41 10.85
N LEU A 24 -8.76 -0.31 9.73
CA LEU A 24 -9.72 -0.21 8.63
C LEU A 24 -11.11 -0.62 9.06
N LYS A 25 -11.23 -1.64 9.91
CA LYS A 25 -12.50 -2.08 10.46
C LYS A 25 -13.19 -0.96 11.22
N ILE A 26 -12.45 -0.20 12.00
CA ILE A 26 -12.99 0.95 12.74
C ILE A 26 -13.43 2.05 11.80
N ARG A 27 -12.63 2.38 10.77
CA ARG A 27 -12.88 3.47 9.83
C ARG A 27 -14.02 3.18 8.86
N ASP A 28 -14.08 1.95 8.35
CA ASP A 28 -15.02 1.58 7.29
C ASP A 28 -16.38 1.14 7.84
N GLY A 29 -16.46 0.79 9.12
CA GLY A 29 -17.71 0.42 9.75
C GLY A 29 -18.39 -0.76 9.04
N ASP A 30 -19.64 -0.54 8.59
CA ASP A 30 -20.43 -1.59 7.95
C ASP A 30 -19.88 -2.05 6.61
N ASP A 31 -19.04 -1.26 5.96
CA ASP A 31 -18.42 -1.61 4.68
C ASP A 31 -17.21 -2.54 4.86
N HIS A 32 -16.74 -2.75 6.09
CA HIS A 32 -15.53 -3.49 6.37
C HIS A 32 -15.56 -4.91 5.80
N ALA A 33 -16.68 -5.61 5.92
CA ALA A 33 -16.79 -6.99 5.44
C ALA A 33 -16.53 -7.08 3.93
N GLN A 34 -17.03 -6.11 3.16
CA GLN A 34 -16.79 -6.04 1.72
C GLN A 34 -15.32 -5.77 1.42
N TYR A 35 -14.72 -4.81 2.11
CA TYR A 35 -13.29 -4.51 1.93
C TYR A 35 -12.40 -5.65 2.40
N ALA A 36 -12.75 -6.33 3.47
CA ALA A 36 -12.00 -7.48 3.95
C ALA A 36 -12.01 -8.62 2.92
N ALA A 37 -13.15 -8.86 2.26
CA ALA A 37 -13.24 -9.88 1.20
C ALA A 37 -12.37 -9.50 0.00
N ILE A 38 -12.38 -8.22 -0.41
CA ILE A 38 -11.55 -7.69 -1.49
C ILE A 38 -10.05 -7.77 -1.13
N ASN A 39 -9.72 -7.47 0.11
CA ASN A 39 -8.35 -7.45 0.61
C ASN A 39 -7.88 -8.76 1.19
N LYS A 40 -8.71 -9.81 1.15
CA LYS A 40 -8.33 -11.15 1.56
C LYS A 40 -7.25 -11.65 0.62
N ILE A 41 -6.07 -11.81 1.17
CA ILE A 41 -4.89 -11.76 0.36
C ILE A 41 -4.38 -13.13 0.02
N ASP A 42 -4.11 -13.30 -1.26
CA ASP A 42 -3.16 -14.24 -1.78
C ASP A 42 -1.76 -13.89 -1.27
N PHE A 43 -0.86 -14.84 -1.34
CA PHE A 43 0.53 -14.60 -0.98
C PHE A 43 1.10 -13.42 -1.76
N LEU A 44 1.73 -12.49 -1.05
CA LEU A 44 2.39 -11.33 -1.65
C LEU A 44 3.91 -11.53 -1.59
N PRO A 45 4.54 -11.83 -2.73
CA PRO A 45 5.98 -12.13 -2.73
C PRO A 45 6.87 -10.89 -2.53
N HIS A 46 6.32 -9.70 -2.71
CA HIS A 46 7.09 -8.45 -2.64
C HIS A 46 6.50 -7.55 -1.58
N THR A 47 7.00 -7.64 -0.36
CA THR A 47 6.60 -6.79 0.75
C THR A 47 7.81 -6.09 1.35
N VAL A 48 7.57 -4.98 2.03
CA VAL A 48 8.60 -4.28 2.78
C VAL A 48 8.14 -4.06 4.21
N VAL A 49 9.09 -4.04 5.12
CA VAL A 49 8.88 -3.70 6.53
C VAL A 49 9.90 -2.65 6.92
N ALA A 50 9.42 -1.56 7.51
CA ALA A 50 10.25 -0.48 8.02
C ALA A 50 10.48 -0.64 9.52
N TYR A 51 11.71 -0.37 9.96
CA TYR A 51 12.14 -0.54 11.35
C TYR A 51 12.75 0.75 11.89
N ILE A 52 12.44 1.06 13.14
CA ILE A 52 13.14 2.08 13.92
C ILE A 52 13.63 1.39 15.20
N HIS A 53 14.94 1.46 15.45
CA HIS A 53 15.55 0.79 16.61
C HIS A 53 15.15 -0.68 16.71
N ASN A 54 15.17 -1.38 15.57
CA ASN A 54 14.81 -2.80 15.43
C ASN A 54 13.34 -3.11 15.73
N GLU A 55 12.49 -2.11 15.86
CA GLU A 55 11.05 -2.28 16.03
C GLU A 55 10.34 -2.10 14.70
N PRO A 56 9.46 -3.04 14.27
CA PRO A 56 8.69 -2.87 13.05
C PRO A 56 7.63 -1.78 13.24
N VAL A 57 7.67 -0.75 12.39
CA VAL A 57 6.81 0.43 12.52
C VAL A 57 5.98 0.72 11.28
N GLY A 58 6.25 0.06 10.18
CA GLY A 58 5.50 0.28 8.95
C GLY A 58 5.72 -0.82 7.93
N CYS A 59 4.82 -0.90 6.95
CA CYS A 59 4.89 -1.93 5.91
C CYS A 59 4.23 -1.45 4.63
N GLY A 60 4.44 -2.25 3.58
CA GLY A 60 3.75 -2.11 2.31
C GLY A 60 4.02 -3.32 1.44
N ALA A 61 3.25 -3.47 0.37
CA ALA A 61 3.37 -4.63 -0.50
C ALA A 61 3.03 -4.27 -1.95
N LEU A 62 3.49 -5.11 -2.85
CA LEU A 62 3.20 -5.02 -4.28
C LEU A 62 2.47 -6.27 -4.72
N ARG A 63 1.47 -6.11 -5.58
CA ARG A 63 0.70 -7.19 -6.17
C ARG A 63 0.64 -7.00 -7.68
N HIS A 64 0.97 -8.04 -8.44
CA HIS A 64 0.83 -7.99 -9.90
C HIS A 64 -0.61 -7.65 -10.30
N TYR A 65 -0.77 -6.72 -11.25
CA TYR A 65 -2.08 -6.38 -11.80
C TYR A 65 -2.12 -6.67 -13.31
N THR A 66 -1.29 -5.98 -14.10
CA THR A 66 -1.13 -6.23 -15.54
C THR A 66 0.35 -6.35 -15.88
N ASP A 67 0.65 -6.61 -17.15
CA ASP A 67 2.05 -6.70 -17.60
C ASP A 67 2.82 -5.39 -17.41
N ILE A 68 2.12 -4.25 -17.36
CA ILE A 68 2.76 -2.94 -17.21
C ILE A 68 2.49 -2.27 -15.86
N ALA A 69 1.49 -2.72 -15.12
CA ALA A 69 1.07 -2.09 -13.86
C ALA A 69 1.15 -3.06 -12.70
N ILE A 70 1.71 -2.59 -11.59
CA ILE A 70 1.73 -3.32 -10.33
C ILE A 70 0.92 -2.54 -9.30
N GLU A 71 0.16 -3.25 -8.47
CA GLU A 71 -0.67 -2.62 -7.45
C GLU A 71 0.08 -2.52 -6.12
N MET A 72 0.09 -1.31 -5.55
CA MET A 72 0.62 -1.08 -4.21
C MET A 72 -0.47 -1.32 -3.19
N LYS A 73 -0.18 -2.14 -2.18
CA LYS A 73 -1.14 -2.58 -1.17
C LYS A 73 -0.53 -2.53 0.22
N ARG A 74 -1.40 -2.45 1.23
CA ARG A 74 -1.00 -2.61 2.64
C ARG A 74 0.03 -1.60 3.12
N VAL A 75 0.04 -0.39 2.55
CA VAL A 75 0.89 0.68 3.07
C VAL A 75 0.31 1.15 4.41
N PHE A 76 1.11 1.01 5.45
CA PHE A 76 0.68 1.28 6.81
C PHE A 76 1.87 1.70 7.69
N VAL A 77 1.61 2.65 8.58
CA VAL A 77 2.56 3.06 9.62
C VAL A 77 1.81 3.05 10.94
N THR A 78 2.42 2.50 11.98
CA THR A 78 1.81 2.48 13.32
C THR A 78 1.52 3.90 13.80
N SER A 79 0.42 4.07 14.54
CA SER A 79 -0.05 5.41 14.93
C SER A 79 0.99 6.25 15.66
N ALA A 80 1.80 5.60 16.51
CA ALA A 80 2.85 6.28 17.28
C ALA A 80 3.98 6.84 16.40
N HIS A 81 4.11 6.37 15.16
CA HIS A 81 5.22 6.72 14.26
C HIS A 81 4.79 7.52 13.04
N ARG A 82 3.56 7.99 13.00
CA ARG A 82 3.04 8.82 11.89
C ARG A 82 3.61 10.23 11.93
N GLY A 83 3.60 10.89 10.76
CA GLY A 83 4.09 12.25 10.63
C GLY A 83 5.61 12.37 10.60
N LYS A 84 6.33 11.27 10.40
CA LYS A 84 7.81 11.23 10.39
C LYS A 84 8.39 10.86 9.02
N GLY A 85 7.57 10.81 7.98
CA GLY A 85 8.03 10.47 6.64
C GLY A 85 8.23 8.97 6.36
N ILE A 86 7.79 8.09 7.25
CA ILE A 86 8.00 6.65 7.09
C ILE A 86 7.19 6.11 5.93
N ALA A 87 5.90 6.49 5.80
CA ALA A 87 5.07 6.06 4.68
C ALA A 87 5.66 6.52 3.35
N THR A 88 6.15 7.75 3.27
CA THR A 88 6.82 8.28 2.09
C THR A 88 8.02 7.43 1.70
N ALA A 89 8.84 7.04 2.68
CA ALA A 89 10.00 6.19 2.44
C ALA A 89 9.60 4.79 1.97
N ILE A 90 8.56 4.20 2.57
CA ILE A 90 8.03 2.90 2.17
C ILE A 90 7.56 2.94 0.71
N ILE A 91 6.78 3.95 0.35
CA ILE A 91 6.28 4.12 -1.02
C ILE A 91 7.45 4.23 -2.00
N SER A 92 8.48 5.01 -1.66
CA SER A 92 9.65 5.16 -2.53
C SER A 92 10.38 3.84 -2.75
N VAL A 93 10.55 3.03 -1.72
CA VAL A 93 11.20 1.71 -1.85
C VAL A 93 10.34 0.78 -2.70
N LEU A 94 9.02 0.79 -2.53
CA LEU A 94 8.11 -0.02 -3.34
C LEU A 94 8.14 0.41 -4.81
N GLU A 95 8.16 1.71 -5.09
CA GLU A 95 8.26 2.21 -6.47
C GLU A 95 9.57 1.79 -7.13
N GLU A 96 10.67 1.90 -6.40
CA GLU A 96 11.97 1.47 -6.87
C GLU A 96 11.98 -0.04 -7.19
N TRP A 97 11.42 -0.84 -6.29
CA TRP A 97 11.32 -2.28 -6.50
C TRP A 97 10.43 -2.61 -7.70
N ALA A 98 9.29 -1.94 -7.84
CA ALA A 98 8.40 -2.12 -8.98
C ALA A 98 9.11 -1.84 -10.30
N ALA A 99 9.91 -0.77 -10.37
CA ALA A 99 10.71 -0.44 -11.55
C ALA A 99 11.76 -1.51 -11.84
N GLU A 100 12.44 -2.02 -10.81
CA GLU A 100 13.40 -3.12 -10.95
C GLU A 100 12.74 -4.39 -11.49
N LEU A 101 11.48 -4.64 -11.11
CA LEU A 101 10.71 -5.78 -11.59
C LEU A 101 10.20 -5.60 -13.03
N GLY A 102 10.39 -4.43 -13.63
CA GLY A 102 10.04 -4.16 -15.02
C GLY A 102 8.68 -3.54 -15.24
N TYR A 103 7.98 -3.11 -14.18
CA TYR A 103 6.69 -2.45 -14.33
C TYR A 103 6.84 -0.98 -14.71
N ALA A 104 5.96 -0.49 -15.56
CA ALA A 104 5.97 0.89 -16.04
C ALA A 104 5.19 1.83 -15.11
N GLU A 105 4.26 1.29 -14.34
CA GLU A 105 3.40 2.11 -13.49
C GLU A 105 2.96 1.39 -12.22
N CYS A 106 2.68 2.18 -11.19
CA CYS A 106 2.04 1.72 -9.96
C CYS A 106 0.60 2.21 -9.94
N VAL A 107 -0.30 1.34 -9.54
CA VAL A 107 -1.70 1.67 -9.26
C VAL A 107 -2.02 1.33 -7.82
N LEU A 108 -3.03 1.97 -7.26
CA LEU A 108 -3.47 1.68 -5.90
C LEU A 108 -4.89 2.14 -5.68
N GLU A 109 -5.50 1.65 -4.61
CA GLU A 109 -6.81 2.05 -4.17
C GLU A 109 -6.73 2.47 -2.71
N THR A 110 -7.46 3.51 -2.35
CA THR A 110 -7.69 3.87 -0.96
C THR A 110 -9.15 4.27 -0.78
N GLY A 111 -9.63 4.24 0.47
CA GLY A 111 -11.01 4.63 0.77
C GLY A 111 -11.19 6.14 0.78
N LYS A 112 -12.38 6.60 0.40
CA LYS A 112 -12.75 8.02 0.46
C LYS A 112 -12.68 8.57 1.88
N ASN A 113 -12.79 7.71 2.89
CA ASN A 113 -12.77 8.09 4.30
C ASN A 113 -11.35 8.16 4.88
N GLN A 114 -10.34 8.15 4.03
CA GLN A 114 -8.93 8.19 4.44
C GLN A 114 -8.24 9.41 3.85
N PRO A 115 -8.54 10.62 4.36
CA PRO A 115 -7.98 11.85 3.80
C PRO A 115 -6.46 11.92 3.88
N GLU A 116 -5.85 11.33 4.90
CA GLU A 116 -4.40 11.32 5.06
C GLU A 116 -3.73 10.51 3.95
N ALA A 117 -4.32 9.38 3.58
CA ALA A 117 -3.81 8.54 2.49
C ALA A 117 -3.96 9.25 1.14
N ILE A 118 -5.11 9.85 0.89
CA ILE A 118 -5.36 10.62 -0.33
C ILE A 118 -4.30 11.72 -0.48
N GLN A 119 -4.05 12.46 0.58
CA GLN A 119 -3.08 13.55 0.59
C GLN A 119 -1.66 13.04 0.35
N LEU A 120 -1.30 11.93 0.99
CA LEU A 120 0.01 11.31 0.85
C LEU A 120 0.28 10.90 -0.60
N TYR A 121 -0.65 10.19 -1.24
CA TYR A 121 -0.46 9.73 -2.61
C TYR A 121 -0.47 10.89 -3.59
N THR A 122 -1.31 11.89 -3.39
CA THR A 122 -1.30 13.12 -4.21
C THR A 122 0.07 13.80 -4.14
N LYS A 123 0.63 13.93 -2.96
CA LYS A 123 1.98 14.50 -2.77
C LYS A 123 3.06 13.68 -3.44
N LYS A 124 2.91 12.37 -3.49
CA LYS A 124 3.87 11.47 -4.13
C LYS A 124 3.75 11.47 -5.65
N GLY A 125 2.84 12.26 -6.22
CA GLY A 125 2.70 12.39 -7.65
C GLY A 125 1.70 11.43 -8.29
N TYR A 126 0.88 10.77 -7.48
CA TYR A 126 -0.19 9.90 -7.99
C TYR A 126 -1.36 10.75 -8.47
N GLN A 127 -1.97 10.31 -9.56
CA GLN A 127 -3.15 10.95 -10.14
C GLN A 127 -4.36 10.04 -9.99
N ILE A 128 -5.53 10.63 -9.77
CA ILE A 128 -6.78 9.89 -9.67
C ILE A 128 -7.14 9.35 -11.05
N ILE A 129 -7.48 8.07 -11.09
CA ILE A 129 -7.96 7.37 -12.28
C ILE A 129 -9.32 6.76 -12.01
N ALA A 130 -9.98 6.25 -13.06
CA ALA A 130 -11.20 5.48 -12.90
C ALA A 130 -10.91 4.23 -12.05
N ASN A 131 -11.89 3.81 -11.24
CA ASN A 131 -11.73 2.61 -10.44
C ASN A 131 -11.44 1.40 -11.34
N PHE A 132 -10.49 0.58 -10.91
CA PHE A 132 -10.01 -0.53 -11.71
C PHE A 132 -10.23 -1.88 -11.00
N GLY A 133 -10.17 -2.96 -11.76
CA GLY A 133 -10.18 -4.33 -11.25
C GLY A 133 -11.36 -4.59 -10.32
N ILE A 134 -11.07 -5.14 -9.16
CA ILE A 134 -12.07 -5.50 -8.15
C ILE A 134 -12.74 -4.26 -7.51
N TYR A 135 -12.19 -3.06 -7.75
CA TYR A 135 -12.72 -1.81 -7.19
C TYR A 135 -13.71 -1.11 -8.10
N THR A 136 -13.96 -1.63 -9.31
CA THR A 136 -14.75 -0.97 -10.36
C THR A 136 -16.11 -0.49 -9.90
N ASN A 137 -16.79 -1.28 -9.06
CA ASN A 137 -18.11 -0.96 -8.53
C ASN A 137 -18.09 -0.48 -7.07
N SER A 138 -16.95 -0.15 -6.54
CA SER A 138 -16.81 0.30 -5.14
C SER A 138 -17.00 1.81 -5.05
N GLU A 139 -18.14 2.26 -4.55
CA GLU A 139 -18.46 3.69 -4.42
C GLU A 139 -17.54 4.42 -3.46
N ASN A 140 -16.99 3.72 -2.48
CA ASN A 140 -16.14 4.29 -1.45
C ASN A 140 -14.64 4.22 -1.77
N SER A 141 -14.29 3.74 -2.97
CA SER A 141 -12.90 3.62 -3.41
C SER A 141 -12.47 4.78 -4.29
N ILE A 142 -11.23 5.21 -4.09
CA ILE A 142 -10.54 6.13 -4.98
C ILE A 142 -9.29 5.40 -5.48
N CYS A 143 -9.12 5.35 -6.80
CA CYS A 143 -7.96 4.72 -7.42
C CYS A 143 -6.99 5.76 -7.96
N PHE A 144 -5.71 5.43 -7.88
CA PHE A 144 -4.61 6.30 -8.26
C PHE A 144 -3.62 5.56 -9.16
N GLN A 145 -2.89 6.32 -9.94
CA GLN A 145 -1.84 5.81 -10.82
C GLN A 145 -0.65 6.77 -10.84
N LYS A 146 0.54 6.20 -10.94
CA LYS A 146 1.77 6.95 -11.15
C LYS A 146 2.64 6.21 -12.15
N HIS A 147 3.13 6.92 -13.16
CA HIS A 147 4.15 6.37 -14.07
C HIS A 147 5.49 6.33 -13.34
N LEU A 148 6.14 5.16 -13.41
CA LEU A 148 7.45 4.98 -12.83
C LEU A 148 8.49 5.56 -13.78
N LEU A 149 9.49 6.27 -13.22
CA LEU A 149 10.58 6.75 -14.02
C LEU A 149 11.40 5.57 -14.53
N ASN A 150 11.72 5.61 -15.83
CA ASN A 150 12.68 4.67 -16.38
C ASN A 150 14.02 4.95 -15.73
N ILE A 151 14.44 4.06 -14.85
CA ILE A 151 15.80 4.08 -14.33
C ILE A 151 16.65 3.32 -15.33
N PRO A 152 17.60 4.00 -16.01
CA PRO A 152 18.46 3.32 -16.95
C PRO A 152 19.30 2.24 -16.28
#